data_2c34866fafb071e9e9aa83f7b703f9a1
#
_entry.id   2c34866fafb071e9e9aa83f7b703f9a1
#
_cell.length_a   1.000
_cell.length_b   1.000
_cell.length_c   1.000
_cell.angle_alpha   90.00
_cell.angle_beta   90.00
_cell.angle_gamma   90.00
#
_symmetry.space_group_name_H-M   'P 1'
#
loop_
_entity.id
_entity.type
_entity.pdbx_description
1 polymer ?
#
loop_
_entity_poly.entity_id
_entity_poly.type
_entity_poly.pdbx_seq_one_letter_code
_entity_poly.pdbx_strand_id
1 'polypeptide(L)'
;MKLCGGIDLHSNNSVVALLDEQDRVVYRQRLANDAPRVLEALAPYREGIVGLVVESTYNWYWLVDALMDAGYRVHLANTAAIVQYSGLKYSDDDSDARWLAKLLRLGLLPEGYIYPKEQRAVRDLLRRRSRLVQQHTANVLAVQNLLARNRGQSLNANAVKRLTPEAVARLLPNPNLALAVQSTLLAMRGQEAAIELLEREALAQVRGRAPYRHLLSVSGIGPVLGLTILLETGPVERFGQVGQYASYSRCVGSAHLSNGKRKGHGNTKSGNKYLAWAYVEAANFAVRYNPTIKRYYQRKRAKTNGIVAIKTVAHKLARACYWMLREGTEFAVNRAFA
;
A
#
# COMPACT_ATOMS: atom_id res chain seq x y z
N MET A 1 -28.24 -21.41 17.14
CA MET A 1 -28.19 -19.93 17.19
C MET A 1 -26.99 -19.50 16.36
N LYS A 2 -27.20 -18.66 15.35
CA LYS A 2 -26.11 -18.15 14.52
C LYS A 2 -25.52 -16.88 15.16
N LEU A 3 -24.18 -16.81 15.22
CA LEU A 3 -23.46 -15.70 15.83
C LEU A 3 -22.54 -15.02 14.81
N CYS A 4 -22.54 -13.70 14.79
CA CYS A 4 -21.55 -12.89 14.11
C CYS A 4 -20.67 -12.21 15.13
N GLY A 5 -19.34 -12.30 14.95
CA GLY A 5 -18.40 -11.68 15.87
C GLY A 5 -17.70 -10.47 15.26
N GLY A 6 -17.49 -9.44 16.07
CA GLY A 6 -16.67 -8.28 15.75
C GLY A 6 -15.50 -8.16 16.72
N ILE A 7 -14.34 -7.85 16.18
CA ILE A 7 -13.11 -7.67 16.94
C ILE A 7 -12.51 -6.32 16.59
N ASP A 8 -12.58 -5.41 17.56
CA ASP A 8 -11.88 -4.13 17.53
C ASP A 8 -10.47 -4.35 18.08
N LEU A 9 -9.47 -4.19 17.19
CA LEU A 9 -8.09 -4.56 17.45
C LEU A 9 -7.21 -3.36 17.73
N HIS A 10 -6.77 -3.23 18.96
CA HIS A 10 -5.80 -2.21 19.38
C HIS A 10 -4.35 -2.72 19.40
N SER A 11 -3.42 -1.86 19.82
CA SER A 11 -1.98 -2.18 19.87
C SER A 11 -1.63 -3.28 20.88
N ASN A 12 -2.34 -3.37 22.00
CA ASN A 12 -2.04 -4.27 23.12
C ASN A 12 -3.23 -5.09 23.62
N ASN A 13 -4.43 -4.81 23.17
CA ASN A 13 -5.64 -5.55 23.52
C ASN A 13 -6.63 -5.55 22.36
N SER A 14 -7.64 -6.40 22.45
CA SER A 14 -8.73 -6.50 21.49
C SER A 14 -10.05 -6.56 22.25
N VAL A 15 -11.06 -5.86 21.77
CA VAL A 15 -12.44 -6.00 22.25
C VAL A 15 -13.20 -6.95 21.31
N VAL A 16 -13.70 -8.05 21.88
CA VAL A 16 -14.44 -9.07 21.14
C VAL A 16 -15.91 -9.00 21.52
N ALA A 17 -16.80 -8.94 20.54
CA ALA A 17 -18.24 -9.02 20.75
C ALA A 17 -18.87 -10.04 19.81
N LEU A 18 -19.76 -10.90 20.33
CA LEU A 18 -20.58 -11.82 19.55
C LEU A 18 -22.06 -11.40 19.65
N LEU A 19 -22.69 -11.26 18.50
CA LEU A 19 -24.10 -10.91 18.38
C LEU A 19 -24.90 -12.07 17.81
N ASP A 20 -26.12 -12.26 18.33
CA ASP A 20 -27.09 -13.17 17.75
C ASP A 20 -27.84 -12.55 16.56
N GLU A 21 -28.82 -13.29 16.03
CA GLU A 21 -29.64 -12.87 14.89
C GLU A 21 -30.53 -11.66 15.18
N GLN A 22 -30.74 -11.30 16.45
CA GLN A 22 -31.51 -10.15 16.93
C GLN A 22 -30.64 -8.98 17.42
N ASP A 23 -29.34 -8.98 17.13
CA ASP A 23 -28.36 -7.98 17.61
C ASP A 23 -28.16 -7.97 19.14
N ARG A 24 -28.57 -9.03 19.86
CA ARG A 24 -28.30 -9.14 21.30
C ARG A 24 -26.88 -9.63 21.50
N VAL A 25 -26.20 -9.01 22.48
CA VAL A 25 -24.83 -9.38 22.85
C VAL A 25 -24.86 -10.70 23.63
N VAL A 26 -24.32 -11.76 23.03
CA VAL A 26 -24.17 -13.08 23.64
C VAL A 26 -22.86 -13.22 24.41
N TYR A 27 -21.82 -12.58 23.91
CA TYR A 27 -20.50 -12.53 24.52
C TYR A 27 -19.85 -11.18 24.28
N ARG A 28 -19.11 -10.69 25.28
CA ARG A 28 -18.33 -9.48 25.17
C ARG A 28 -17.17 -9.50 26.18
N GLN A 29 -15.96 -9.30 25.70
CA GLN A 29 -14.80 -9.20 26.58
C GLN A 29 -13.66 -8.40 25.94
N ARG A 30 -12.91 -7.68 26.76
CA ARG A 30 -11.60 -7.12 26.41
C ARG A 30 -10.52 -8.14 26.74
N LEU A 31 -9.73 -8.53 25.75
CA LEU A 31 -8.69 -9.55 25.85
C LEU A 31 -7.33 -8.94 25.56
N ALA A 32 -6.28 -9.44 26.20
CA ALA A 32 -4.91 -9.14 25.78
C ALA A 32 -4.67 -9.68 24.35
N ASN A 33 -3.76 -9.05 23.60
CA ASN A 33 -3.37 -9.51 22.26
C ASN A 33 -2.53 -10.79 22.38
N ASP A 34 -3.24 -11.90 22.56
CA ASP A 34 -2.70 -13.26 22.71
C ASP A 34 -3.62 -14.22 21.98
N ALA A 35 -3.14 -14.90 20.95
CA ALA A 35 -3.96 -15.76 20.08
C ALA A 35 -4.60 -16.92 20.85
N PRO A 36 -3.88 -17.68 21.69
CA PRO A 36 -4.47 -18.71 22.54
C PRO A 36 -5.66 -18.21 23.37
N ARG A 37 -5.53 -17.06 24.05
CA ARG A 37 -6.60 -16.48 24.86
C ARG A 37 -7.83 -16.10 24.05
N VAL A 38 -7.62 -15.52 22.87
CA VAL A 38 -8.75 -15.18 21.98
C VAL A 38 -9.45 -16.44 21.49
N LEU A 39 -8.71 -17.48 21.11
CA LEU A 39 -9.26 -18.75 20.66
C LEU A 39 -10.01 -19.47 21.79
N GLU A 40 -9.45 -19.49 23.00
CA GLU A 40 -10.11 -20.07 24.19
C GLU A 40 -11.42 -19.36 24.51
N ALA A 41 -11.45 -18.05 24.46
CA ALA A 41 -12.65 -17.24 24.70
C ALA A 41 -13.76 -17.48 23.64
N LEU A 42 -13.39 -17.79 22.40
CA LEU A 42 -14.33 -18.07 21.31
C LEU A 42 -14.77 -19.55 21.26
N ALA A 43 -14.00 -20.46 21.85
CA ALA A 43 -14.23 -21.91 21.79
C ALA A 43 -15.65 -22.34 22.22
N PRO A 44 -16.24 -21.81 23.31
CA PRO A 44 -17.61 -22.17 23.73
C PRO A 44 -18.70 -21.84 22.69
N TYR A 45 -18.43 -20.91 21.79
CA TYR A 45 -19.37 -20.39 20.80
C TYR A 45 -19.10 -20.88 19.39
N ARG A 46 -18.07 -21.71 19.19
CA ARG A 46 -17.55 -22.12 17.89
C ARG A 46 -18.62 -22.61 16.92
N GLU A 47 -19.48 -23.50 17.36
CA GLU A 47 -20.57 -24.10 16.57
C GLU A 47 -21.56 -23.05 16.03
N GLY A 48 -21.75 -21.97 16.78
CA GLY A 48 -22.69 -20.90 16.42
C GLY A 48 -22.06 -19.82 15.55
N ILE A 49 -20.74 -19.65 15.57
CA ILE A 49 -20.07 -18.56 14.87
C ILE A 49 -20.06 -18.79 13.35
N VAL A 50 -20.79 -17.96 12.62
CA VAL A 50 -20.87 -18.00 11.15
C VAL A 50 -19.81 -17.11 10.47
N GLY A 51 -19.23 -16.17 11.20
CA GLY A 51 -18.15 -15.31 10.73
C GLY A 51 -17.64 -14.37 11.82
N LEU A 52 -16.36 -14.03 11.71
CA LEU A 52 -15.67 -13.07 12.58
C LEU A 52 -15.12 -11.92 11.71
N VAL A 53 -15.36 -10.69 12.12
CA VAL A 53 -14.77 -9.53 11.47
C VAL A 53 -13.70 -8.92 12.37
N VAL A 54 -12.53 -8.70 11.79
CA VAL A 54 -11.39 -8.05 12.45
C VAL A 54 -11.16 -6.69 11.81
N GLU A 55 -10.91 -5.67 12.62
CA GLU A 55 -10.53 -4.35 12.13
C GLU A 55 -9.18 -4.37 11.41
N SER A 56 -9.06 -3.67 10.26
CA SER A 56 -7.82 -3.59 9.47
C SER A 56 -6.83 -2.55 10.03
N THR A 57 -6.44 -2.68 11.28
CA THR A 57 -5.38 -1.91 11.90
C THR A 57 -3.99 -2.34 11.39
N TYR A 58 -2.91 -1.73 11.87
CA TYR A 58 -1.56 -2.05 11.37
C TYR A 58 -1.07 -3.46 11.77
N ASN A 59 -1.63 -4.05 12.84
CA ASN A 59 -1.17 -5.29 13.48
C ASN A 59 -2.13 -6.49 13.32
N TRP A 60 -3.05 -6.47 12.36
CA TRP A 60 -4.09 -7.50 12.22
C TRP A 60 -3.57 -8.90 11.82
N TYR A 61 -2.36 -9.05 11.32
CA TYR A 61 -1.85 -10.30 10.74
C TYR A 61 -1.95 -11.47 11.70
N TRP A 62 -1.40 -11.34 12.90
CA TRP A 62 -1.33 -12.42 13.88
C TRP A 62 -2.70 -12.96 14.25
N LEU A 63 -3.67 -12.09 14.44
CA LEU A 63 -5.02 -12.46 14.87
C LEU A 63 -5.81 -13.12 13.73
N VAL A 64 -5.81 -12.53 12.55
CA VAL A 64 -6.48 -13.08 11.37
C VAL A 64 -5.91 -14.45 11.02
N ASP A 65 -4.59 -14.59 11.04
CA ASP A 65 -3.93 -15.88 10.76
C ASP A 65 -4.35 -16.95 11.80
N ALA A 66 -4.28 -16.63 13.10
CA ALA A 66 -4.65 -17.56 14.15
C ALA A 66 -6.12 -18.00 14.06
N LEU A 67 -7.02 -17.07 13.78
CA LEU A 67 -8.46 -17.39 13.62
C LEU A 67 -8.71 -18.24 12.37
N MET A 68 -8.06 -17.95 11.25
CA MET A 68 -8.18 -18.74 10.02
C MET A 68 -7.56 -20.13 10.20
N ASP A 69 -6.39 -20.25 10.82
CA ASP A 69 -5.72 -21.51 11.11
C ASP A 69 -6.57 -22.38 12.06
N ALA A 70 -7.33 -21.75 12.97
CA ALA A 70 -8.31 -22.42 13.81
C ALA A 70 -9.63 -22.74 13.09
N GLY A 71 -9.79 -22.44 11.80
CA GLY A 71 -10.93 -22.77 10.96
C GLY A 71 -12.15 -21.85 11.11
N TYR A 72 -11.97 -20.63 11.64
CA TYR A 72 -13.02 -19.62 11.60
C TYR A 72 -13.08 -18.94 10.23
N ARG A 73 -14.30 -18.58 9.80
CA ARG A 73 -14.48 -17.69 8.65
C ARG A 73 -14.20 -16.26 9.08
N VAL A 74 -13.11 -15.69 8.58
CA VAL A 74 -12.64 -14.37 8.98
C VAL A 74 -12.86 -13.35 7.87
N HIS A 75 -13.34 -12.18 8.23
CA HIS A 75 -13.53 -11.01 7.39
C HIS A 75 -12.64 -9.87 7.91
N LEU A 76 -12.00 -9.13 7.02
CA LEU A 76 -11.19 -7.97 7.39
C LEU A 76 -11.97 -6.70 7.06
N ALA A 77 -12.29 -5.88 8.04
CA ALA A 77 -13.02 -4.65 7.82
C ALA A 77 -12.17 -3.60 7.12
N ASN A 78 -12.67 -3.00 6.05
CA ASN A 78 -12.09 -1.79 5.47
C ASN A 78 -12.68 -0.56 6.15
N THR A 79 -12.15 -0.20 7.30
CA THR A 79 -12.65 0.90 8.15
C THR A 79 -12.73 2.24 7.44
N ALA A 80 -11.82 2.52 6.51
CA ALA A 80 -11.85 3.75 5.71
C ALA A 80 -13.08 3.86 4.78
N ALA A 81 -13.77 2.76 4.53
CA ALA A 81 -14.98 2.71 3.70
C ALA A 81 -16.27 2.57 4.53
N ILE A 82 -16.18 2.46 5.85
CA ILE A 82 -17.36 2.43 6.73
C ILE A 82 -17.89 3.85 6.91
N VAL A 83 -18.93 4.19 6.15
CA VAL A 83 -19.52 5.54 6.14
C VAL A 83 -20.17 5.88 7.48
N GLN A 84 -20.65 4.89 8.20
CA GLN A 84 -21.34 5.02 9.48
C GLN A 84 -20.45 5.56 10.62
N TYR A 85 -19.13 5.43 10.50
CA TYR A 85 -18.21 6.09 11.44
C TYR A 85 -18.15 7.62 11.25
N SER A 86 -18.63 8.12 10.11
CA SER A 86 -18.70 9.55 9.84
C SER A 86 -19.89 10.19 10.57
N GLY A 87 -19.62 11.10 11.49
CA GLY A 87 -20.65 11.88 12.17
C GLY A 87 -21.09 11.32 13.54
N LEU A 88 -20.52 10.23 14.03
CA LEU A 88 -20.72 9.82 15.41
C LEU A 88 -20.06 10.83 16.35
N LYS A 89 -20.83 11.37 17.32
CA LYS A 89 -20.30 12.27 18.36
C LYS A 89 -19.58 11.52 19.47
N TYR A 90 -19.88 10.24 19.62
CA TYR A 90 -19.30 9.36 20.65
C TYR A 90 -19.25 7.93 20.10
N SER A 91 -18.09 7.31 20.18
CA SER A 91 -17.89 5.86 19.99
C SER A 91 -16.91 5.40 21.06
N ASP A 92 -17.06 4.16 21.49
CA ASP A 92 -16.12 3.47 22.35
C ASP A 92 -15.76 2.11 21.71
N ASP A 93 -14.68 1.51 22.19
CA ASP A 93 -14.15 0.24 21.65
C ASP A 93 -15.22 -0.89 21.67
N ASP A 94 -16.15 -0.83 22.62
CA ASP A 94 -17.25 -1.80 22.75
C ASP A 94 -18.30 -1.61 21.65
N SER A 95 -18.69 -0.36 21.41
CA SER A 95 -19.63 -0.03 20.34
C SER A 95 -19.03 -0.35 18.97
N ASP A 96 -17.71 -0.17 18.79
CA ASP A 96 -17.03 -0.45 17.54
C ASP A 96 -16.99 -1.96 17.24
N ALA A 97 -16.65 -2.81 18.22
CA ALA A 97 -16.70 -4.26 18.05
C ALA A 97 -18.12 -4.76 17.71
N ARG A 98 -19.14 -4.28 18.43
CA ARG A 98 -20.55 -4.63 18.16
C ARG A 98 -21.00 -4.14 16.78
N TRP A 99 -20.59 -2.96 16.39
CA TRP A 99 -20.93 -2.38 15.10
C TRP A 99 -20.33 -3.19 13.95
N LEU A 100 -19.08 -3.62 14.06
CA LEU A 100 -18.44 -4.51 13.09
C LEU A 100 -19.22 -5.84 12.96
N ALA A 101 -19.59 -6.48 14.08
CA ALA A 101 -20.40 -7.70 14.08
C ALA A 101 -21.75 -7.49 13.39
N LYS A 102 -22.41 -6.36 13.67
CA LYS A 102 -23.70 -6.00 13.04
C LYS A 102 -23.57 -5.77 11.55
N LEU A 103 -22.54 -5.05 11.08
CA LEU A 103 -22.29 -4.85 9.65
C LEU A 103 -22.06 -6.17 8.92
N LEU A 104 -21.32 -7.11 9.56
CA LEU A 104 -21.12 -8.46 9.02
C LEU A 104 -22.45 -9.20 8.91
N ARG A 105 -23.25 -9.23 9.98
CA ARG A 105 -24.55 -9.89 10.01
C ARG A 105 -25.51 -9.38 8.94
N LEU A 106 -25.53 -8.07 8.71
CA LEU A 106 -26.38 -7.42 7.71
C LEU A 106 -25.85 -7.54 6.27
N GLY A 107 -24.66 -8.10 6.06
CA GLY A 107 -24.02 -8.13 4.73
C GLY A 107 -23.61 -6.75 4.21
N LEU A 108 -23.45 -5.78 5.09
CA LEU A 108 -23.11 -4.38 4.77
C LEU A 108 -21.64 -4.04 5.05
N LEU A 109 -20.83 -5.02 5.48
CA LEU A 109 -19.43 -4.79 5.80
C LEU A 109 -18.63 -4.48 4.55
N PRO A 110 -17.96 -3.31 4.46
CA PRO A 110 -16.95 -3.07 3.44
C PRO A 110 -15.72 -3.92 3.77
N GLU A 111 -15.46 -4.95 2.98
CA GLU A 111 -14.36 -5.87 3.25
C GLU A 111 -13.04 -5.41 2.64
N GLY A 112 -11.97 -5.57 3.40
CA GLY A 112 -10.58 -5.53 2.96
C GLY A 112 -10.14 -6.90 2.47
N TYR A 113 -9.14 -6.92 1.59
CA TYR A 113 -8.57 -8.18 1.12
C TYR A 113 -7.57 -8.74 2.14
N ILE A 114 -7.82 -9.95 2.62
CA ILE A 114 -6.87 -10.73 3.43
C ILE A 114 -5.80 -11.28 2.47
N TYR A 115 -4.65 -10.65 2.46
CA TYR A 115 -3.54 -11.06 1.59
C TYR A 115 -2.93 -12.38 2.10
N PRO A 116 -2.65 -13.37 1.24
CA PRO A 116 -2.09 -14.65 1.66
C PRO A 116 -0.79 -14.51 2.47
N LYS A 117 -0.66 -15.27 3.54
CA LYS A 117 0.42 -15.18 4.54
C LYS A 117 1.81 -15.26 3.90
N GLU A 118 2.03 -16.21 3.00
CA GLU A 118 3.31 -16.47 2.34
C GLU A 118 3.72 -15.32 1.41
N GLN A 119 2.74 -14.75 0.70
CA GLN A 119 2.99 -13.64 -0.21
C GLN A 119 3.13 -12.29 0.52
N ARG A 120 2.52 -12.19 1.70
CA ARG A 120 2.52 -11.00 2.56
C ARG A 120 3.93 -10.62 2.99
N ALA A 121 4.72 -11.61 3.42
CA ALA A 121 6.10 -11.41 3.85
C ALA A 121 6.95 -10.80 2.73
N VAL A 122 6.86 -11.33 1.51
CA VAL A 122 7.61 -10.81 0.34
C VAL A 122 7.16 -9.39 -0.03
N ARG A 123 5.84 -9.12 0.03
CA ARG A 123 5.31 -7.76 -0.17
C ARG A 123 5.86 -6.79 0.87
N ASP A 124 5.99 -7.20 2.12
CA ASP A 124 6.48 -6.36 3.20
C ASP A 124 7.99 -6.08 3.07
N LEU A 125 8.79 -6.97 2.46
CA LEU A 125 10.17 -6.66 2.05
C LEU A 125 10.21 -5.43 1.11
N LEU A 126 9.36 -5.38 0.09
CA LEU A 126 9.29 -4.23 -0.82
C LEU A 126 8.80 -2.96 -0.13
N ARG A 127 7.88 -3.06 0.80
CA ARG A 127 7.44 -1.93 1.61
C ARG A 127 8.55 -1.40 2.51
N ARG A 128 9.31 -2.31 3.12
CA ARG A 128 10.52 -1.94 3.89
C ARG A 128 11.57 -1.30 3.01
N ARG A 129 11.83 -1.88 1.83
CA ARG A 129 12.73 -1.31 0.81
C ARG A 129 12.31 0.12 0.44
N SER A 130 11.01 0.35 0.16
CA SER A 130 10.52 1.68 -0.18
C SER A 130 10.72 2.69 0.95
N ARG A 131 10.58 2.27 2.20
CA ARG A 131 10.86 3.10 3.37
C ARG A 131 12.34 3.48 3.48
N LEU A 132 13.23 2.51 3.24
CA LEU A 132 14.68 2.77 3.24
C LEU A 132 15.09 3.75 2.15
N VAL A 133 14.52 3.64 0.94
CA VAL A 133 14.77 4.61 -0.15
C VAL A 133 14.30 6.02 0.22
N GLN A 134 13.16 6.15 0.88
CA GLN A 134 12.70 7.46 1.37
C GLN A 134 13.64 8.05 2.41
N GLN A 135 14.12 7.24 3.36
CA GLN A 135 15.10 7.65 4.38
C GLN A 135 16.44 8.04 3.75
N HIS A 136 16.91 7.24 2.79
CA HIS A 136 18.12 7.56 2.03
C HIS A 136 18.00 8.90 1.28
N THR A 137 16.86 9.14 0.62
CA THR A 137 16.61 10.42 -0.06
C THR A 137 16.58 11.59 0.93
N ALA A 138 15.97 11.41 2.10
CA ALA A 138 15.97 12.42 3.15
C ALA A 138 17.39 12.75 3.63
N ASN A 139 18.25 11.75 3.76
CA ASN A 139 19.66 11.93 4.11
C ASN A 139 20.45 12.68 3.01
N VAL A 140 20.22 12.37 1.73
CA VAL A 140 20.81 13.15 0.62
C VAL A 140 20.42 14.63 0.73
N LEU A 141 19.13 14.90 0.94
CA LEU A 141 18.62 16.27 1.09
C LEU A 141 19.21 16.97 2.33
N ALA A 142 19.38 16.26 3.43
CA ALA A 142 20.00 16.81 4.65
C ALA A 142 21.46 17.25 4.39
N VAL A 143 22.25 16.44 3.69
CA VAL A 143 23.62 16.81 3.29
C VAL A 143 23.61 18.00 2.33
N GLN A 144 22.74 18.01 1.32
CA GLN A 144 22.58 19.11 0.39
C GLN A 144 22.26 20.43 1.12
N ASN A 145 21.31 20.41 2.05
CA ASN A 145 20.90 21.56 2.84
C ASN A 145 22.04 22.07 3.76
N LEU A 146 22.78 21.14 4.40
CA LEU A 146 23.92 21.51 5.25
C LEU A 146 25.01 22.19 4.43
N LEU A 147 25.36 21.68 3.25
CA LEU A 147 26.33 22.29 2.35
C LEU A 147 25.84 23.66 1.86
N ALA A 148 24.59 23.76 1.41
CA ALA A 148 24.02 25.03 0.94
C ALA A 148 24.05 26.10 2.04
N ARG A 149 23.68 25.75 3.26
CA ARG A 149 23.65 26.69 4.41
C ARG A 149 25.06 27.21 4.78
N ASN A 150 26.07 26.35 4.72
CA ASN A 150 27.43 26.72 5.20
C ASN A 150 28.37 27.21 4.09
N ARG A 151 28.04 26.93 2.81
CA ARG A 151 28.91 27.30 1.67
C ARG A 151 28.22 28.16 0.62
N GLY A 152 26.88 28.39 0.76
CA GLY A 152 26.10 29.08 -0.26
C GLY A 152 25.82 28.22 -1.53
N GLN A 153 26.41 27.03 -1.64
CA GLN A 153 26.28 26.14 -2.79
C GLN A 153 25.99 24.72 -2.33
N SER A 154 25.12 24.01 -3.07
CA SER A 154 24.79 22.61 -2.87
C SER A 154 25.44 21.74 -3.95
N LEU A 155 25.56 20.46 -3.65
CA LEU A 155 25.92 19.42 -4.61
C LEU A 155 24.65 18.72 -5.14
N ASN A 156 24.70 18.20 -6.37
CA ASN A 156 23.63 17.32 -6.84
C ASN A 156 23.63 15.98 -6.09
N ALA A 157 22.51 15.26 -6.13
CA ALA A 157 22.33 14.02 -5.38
C ALA A 157 23.40 12.95 -5.69
N ASN A 158 23.82 12.83 -6.96
CA ASN A 158 24.85 11.86 -7.35
C ASN A 158 26.25 12.24 -6.83
N ALA A 159 26.54 13.52 -6.73
CA ALA A 159 27.79 13.99 -6.14
C ALA A 159 27.80 13.74 -4.61
N VAL A 160 26.67 13.98 -3.91
CA VAL A 160 26.53 13.67 -2.48
C VAL A 160 26.80 12.19 -2.21
N LYS A 161 26.20 11.28 -2.99
CA LYS A 161 26.38 9.83 -2.82
C LYS A 161 27.83 9.36 -3.00
N ARG A 162 28.65 10.12 -3.75
CA ARG A 162 30.06 9.80 -4.04
C ARG A 162 31.04 10.49 -3.11
N LEU A 163 30.59 11.28 -2.12
CA LEU A 163 31.47 11.94 -1.19
C LEU A 163 32.28 10.94 -0.36
N THR A 164 33.59 11.20 -0.26
CA THR A 164 34.48 10.50 0.67
C THR A 164 34.71 11.35 1.92
N PRO A 165 35.17 10.75 3.03
CA PRO A 165 35.50 11.48 4.26
C PRO A 165 36.48 12.65 4.00
N GLU A 166 37.49 12.43 3.15
CA GLU A 166 38.52 13.45 2.78
C GLU A 166 37.90 14.57 1.96
N ALA A 167 36.99 14.26 1.05
CA ALA A 167 36.27 15.27 0.28
C ALA A 167 35.37 16.11 1.19
N VAL A 168 34.71 15.49 2.17
CA VAL A 168 33.88 16.20 3.16
C VAL A 168 34.75 17.16 4.00
N ALA A 169 35.91 16.71 4.51
CA ALA A 169 36.81 17.54 5.29
C ALA A 169 37.31 18.78 4.50
N ARG A 170 37.59 18.62 3.21
CA ARG A 170 37.95 19.75 2.33
C ARG A 170 36.79 20.72 2.08
N LEU A 171 35.58 20.17 1.95
CA LEU A 171 34.36 20.99 1.74
C LEU A 171 33.94 21.73 2.99
N LEU A 172 34.15 21.16 4.16
CA LEU A 172 33.71 21.66 5.46
C LEU A 172 34.91 21.62 6.43
N PRO A 173 35.71 22.69 6.51
CA PRO A 173 36.88 22.75 7.41
C PRO A 173 36.51 22.67 8.90
N ASN A 174 35.30 23.03 9.27
CA ASN A 174 34.83 22.86 10.64
C ASN A 174 34.60 21.35 10.94
N PRO A 175 35.31 20.76 11.94
CA PRO A 175 35.28 19.34 12.19
C PRO A 175 33.88 18.82 12.62
N ASN A 176 33.09 19.63 13.30
CA ASN A 176 31.74 19.25 13.72
C ASN A 176 30.78 19.16 12.53
N LEU A 177 30.90 20.07 11.57
CA LEU A 177 30.11 20.02 10.34
C LEU A 177 30.54 18.84 9.45
N ALA A 178 31.84 18.61 9.34
CA ALA A 178 32.38 17.46 8.61
C ALA A 178 31.89 16.14 9.23
N LEU A 179 31.94 16.00 10.56
CA LEU A 179 31.46 14.81 11.29
C LEU A 179 29.96 14.59 11.07
N ALA A 180 29.14 15.64 11.10
CA ALA A 180 27.71 15.54 10.84
C ALA A 180 27.40 15.00 9.43
N VAL A 181 28.15 15.42 8.41
CA VAL A 181 28.01 14.88 7.05
C VAL A 181 28.54 13.45 6.98
N GLN A 182 29.70 13.16 7.54
CA GLN A 182 30.31 11.81 7.52
C GLN A 182 29.39 10.77 8.19
N SER A 183 28.79 11.10 9.34
CA SER A 183 27.82 10.22 10.01
C SER A 183 26.58 9.95 9.14
N THR A 184 26.08 10.97 8.44
CA THR A 184 24.96 10.82 7.50
C THR A 184 25.34 9.92 6.31
N LEU A 185 26.53 10.10 5.73
CA LEU A 185 27.03 9.24 4.65
C LEU A 185 27.21 7.79 5.09
N LEU A 186 27.63 7.54 6.33
CA LEU A 186 27.72 6.19 6.88
C LEU A 186 26.33 5.53 6.96
N ALA A 187 25.33 6.25 7.46
CA ALA A 187 23.94 5.78 7.49
C ALA A 187 23.40 5.48 6.08
N MET A 188 23.72 6.33 5.09
CA MET A 188 23.32 6.13 3.70
C MET A 188 23.90 4.85 3.11
N ARG A 189 25.17 4.54 3.34
CA ARG A 189 25.81 3.29 2.87
C ARG A 189 25.14 2.06 3.46
N GLY A 190 24.82 2.09 4.76
CA GLY A 190 24.06 1.01 5.41
C GLY A 190 22.67 0.82 4.81
N GLN A 191 22.00 1.93 4.46
CA GLN A 191 20.70 1.87 3.78
C GLN A 191 20.81 1.31 2.35
N GLU A 192 21.84 1.68 1.58
CA GLU A 192 22.08 1.16 0.23
C GLU A 192 22.28 -0.37 0.27
N ALA A 193 23.13 -0.88 1.14
CA ALA A 193 23.34 -2.32 1.32
C ALA A 193 22.04 -3.07 1.71
N ALA A 194 21.24 -2.49 2.60
CA ALA A 194 19.95 -3.05 3.00
C ALA A 194 18.93 -3.04 1.85
N ILE A 195 18.89 -1.98 1.04
CA ILE A 195 18.02 -1.87 -0.13
C ILE A 195 18.36 -2.98 -1.14
N GLU A 196 19.65 -3.15 -1.47
CA GLU A 196 20.12 -4.18 -2.39
C GLU A 196 19.81 -5.60 -1.91
N LEU A 197 19.98 -5.86 -0.61
CA LEU A 197 19.61 -7.14 0.01
C LEU A 197 18.13 -7.45 -0.17
N LEU A 198 17.25 -6.49 0.15
CA LEU A 198 15.80 -6.66 0.05
C LEU A 198 15.34 -6.81 -1.41
N GLU A 199 15.93 -6.07 -2.35
CA GLU A 199 15.63 -6.18 -3.78
C GLU A 199 16.02 -7.56 -4.32
N ARG A 200 17.21 -8.04 -4.00
CA ARG A 200 17.69 -9.36 -4.42
C ARG A 200 16.78 -10.48 -3.92
N GLU A 201 16.43 -10.45 -2.63
CA GLU A 201 15.55 -11.46 -2.03
C GLU A 201 14.15 -11.43 -2.62
N ALA A 202 13.53 -10.26 -2.71
CA ALA A 202 12.19 -10.13 -3.29
C ALA A 202 12.16 -10.54 -4.78
N LEU A 203 13.22 -10.25 -5.54
CA LEU A 203 13.35 -10.64 -6.95
C LEU A 203 13.48 -12.17 -7.09
N ALA A 204 14.24 -12.83 -6.21
CA ALA A 204 14.40 -14.28 -6.23
C ALA A 204 13.04 -15.01 -6.13
N GLN A 205 12.11 -14.48 -5.32
CA GLN A 205 10.79 -15.07 -5.09
C GLN A 205 9.85 -15.03 -6.33
N VAL A 206 10.11 -14.18 -7.31
CA VAL A 206 9.18 -13.98 -8.43
C VAL A 206 9.82 -14.11 -9.82
N ARG A 207 11.15 -14.20 -9.92
CA ARG A 207 11.89 -14.14 -11.20
C ARG A 207 11.40 -15.13 -12.27
N GLY A 208 10.95 -16.32 -11.86
CA GLY A 208 10.43 -17.35 -12.77
C GLY A 208 8.95 -17.20 -13.14
N ARG A 209 8.19 -16.31 -12.51
CA ARG A 209 6.74 -16.22 -12.70
C ARG A 209 6.38 -15.50 -14.01
N ALA A 210 5.49 -16.12 -14.82
CA ALA A 210 5.03 -15.53 -16.07
C ALA A 210 4.39 -14.14 -15.90
N PRO A 211 3.51 -13.89 -14.91
CA PRO A 211 2.95 -12.56 -14.70
C PRO A 211 4.00 -11.46 -14.49
N TYR A 212 5.10 -11.79 -13.79
CA TYR A 212 6.21 -10.84 -13.60
C TYR A 212 6.89 -10.51 -14.93
N ARG A 213 7.19 -11.53 -15.75
CA ARG A 213 7.79 -11.32 -17.09
C ARG A 213 6.91 -10.46 -17.98
N HIS A 214 5.60 -10.70 -17.97
CA HIS A 214 4.66 -9.88 -18.74
C HIS A 214 4.73 -8.42 -18.32
N LEU A 215 4.75 -8.11 -17.02
CA LEU A 215 4.86 -6.73 -16.53
C LEU A 215 6.15 -6.04 -17.01
N LEU A 216 7.27 -6.76 -17.12
CA LEU A 216 8.53 -6.22 -17.62
C LEU A 216 8.50 -5.86 -19.12
N SER A 217 7.54 -6.36 -19.91
CA SER A 217 7.36 -5.97 -21.30
C SER A 217 6.82 -4.55 -21.46
N VAL A 218 6.30 -3.95 -20.41
CA VAL A 218 5.79 -2.57 -20.43
C VAL A 218 6.93 -1.58 -20.41
N SER A 219 7.05 -0.74 -21.43
CA SER A 219 8.01 0.36 -21.45
C SER A 219 7.83 1.23 -20.21
N GLY A 220 8.87 1.31 -19.38
CA GLY A 220 8.86 2.07 -18.12
C GLY A 220 8.61 1.26 -16.84
N ILE A 221 8.32 -0.04 -16.95
CA ILE A 221 8.25 -0.96 -15.81
C ILE A 221 9.54 -1.76 -15.73
N GLY A 222 10.45 -1.34 -14.84
CA GLY A 222 11.65 -2.09 -14.49
C GLY A 222 11.40 -3.11 -13.38
N PRO A 223 12.47 -3.83 -12.94
CA PRO A 223 12.36 -4.93 -11.98
C PRO A 223 11.59 -4.56 -10.70
N VAL A 224 11.93 -3.46 -10.05
CA VAL A 224 11.30 -3.04 -8.78
C VAL A 224 9.84 -2.64 -8.98
N LEU A 225 9.53 -1.94 -10.07
CA LEU A 225 8.14 -1.54 -10.36
C LEU A 225 7.29 -2.77 -10.71
N GLY A 226 7.82 -3.71 -11.50
CA GLY A 226 7.16 -4.97 -11.82
C GLY A 226 6.87 -5.81 -10.57
N LEU A 227 7.85 -5.93 -9.66
CA LEU A 227 7.67 -6.56 -8.35
C LEU A 227 6.57 -5.89 -7.53
N THR A 228 6.63 -4.56 -7.43
CA THR A 228 5.64 -3.79 -6.66
C THR A 228 4.24 -3.97 -7.23
N ILE A 229 4.09 -3.87 -8.55
CA ILE A 229 2.80 -4.06 -9.21
C ILE A 229 2.28 -5.47 -8.97
N LEU A 230 3.11 -6.50 -9.17
CA LEU A 230 2.70 -7.89 -9.00
C LEU A 230 2.26 -8.18 -7.55
N LEU A 231 3.09 -7.83 -6.57
CA LEU A 231 2.87 -8.19 -5.17
C LEU A 231 1.80 -7.31 -4.50
N GLU A 232 1.64 -6.07 -4.91
CA GLU A 232 0.58 -5.21 -4.36
C GLU A 232 -0.78 -5.42 -5.06
N THR A 233 -0.79 -6.01 -6.26
CA THR A 233 -2.02 -6.45 -6.94
C THR A 233 -2.57 -7.72 -6.30
N GLY A 234 -1.72 -8.70 -5.99
CA GLY A 234 -2.15 -10.05 -5.62
C GLY A 234 -2.88 -10.74 -6.79
N PRO A 235 -3.79 -11.69 -6.52
CA PRO A 235 -4.64 -12.28 -7.55
C PRO A 235 -5.48 -11.20 -8.24
N VAL A 236 -5.29 -11.06 -9.56
CA VAL A 236 -6.00 -10.01 -10.33
C VAL A 236 -7.49 -10.31 -10.45
N GLU A 237 -7.87 -11.56 -10.32
CA GLU A 237 -9.25 -12.08 -10.39
C GLU A 237 -10.15 -11.50 -9.30
N ARG A 238 -9.58 -11.07 -8.16
CA ARG A 238 -10.32 -10.39 -7.09
C ARG A 238 -10.96 -9.07 -7.52
N PHE A 239 -10.52 -8.53 -8.65
CA PHE A 239 -11.13 -7.35 -9.25
C PHE A 239 -12.03 -7.77 -10.41
N GLY A 240 -13.35 -7.75 -10.21
CA GLY A 240 -14.32 -8.13 -11.23
C GLY A 240 -14.26 -7.25 -12.49
N GLN A 241 -13.81 -6.00 -12.36
CA GLN A 241 -13.73 -5.03 -13.44
C GLN A 241 -12.45 -4.21 -13.40
N VAL A 242 -11.94 -3.83 -14.58
CA VAL A 242 -10.73 -2.99 -14.72
C VAL A 242 -10.87 -1.63 -14.01
N GLY A 243 -12.08 -1.09 -13.90
CA GLY A 243 -12.35 0.16 -13.17
C GLY A 243 -12.06 0.04 -11.67
N GLN A 244 -12.40 -1.12 -11.07
CA GLN A 244 -12.12 -1.40 -9.65
C GLN A 244 -10.61 -1.46 -9.40
N TYR A 245 -9.85 -2.10 -10.27
CA TYR A 245 -8.40 -2.15 -10.19
C TYR A 245 -7.76 -0.75 -10.34
N ALA A 246 -8.20 0.03 -11.32
CA ALA A 246 -7.72 1.39 -11.53
C ALA A 246 -8.03 2.30 -10.32
N SER A 247 -9.20 2.13 -9.69
CA SER A 247 -9.58 2.81 -8.45
C SER A 247 -8.71 2.36 -7.28
N TYR A 248 -8.55 1.05 -7.08
CA TYR A 248 -7.68 0.50 -6.05
C TYR A 248 -6.22 0.98 -6.19
N SER A 249 -5.74 1.12 -7.42
CA SER A 249 -4.41 1.66 -7.73
C SER A 249 -4.33 3.20 -7.59
N ARG A 250 -5.38 3.87 -7.15
CA ARG A 250 -5.48 5.35 -7.03
C ARG A 250 -5.17 6.09 -8.35
N CYS A 251 -5.39 5.43 -9.47
CA CYS A 251 -5.15 6.00 -10.81
C CYS A 251 -6.37 6.71 -11.38
N VAL A 252 -7.48 6.79 -10.65
CA VAL A 252 -8.69 7.53 -11.03
C VAL A 252 -8.87 8.75 -10.13
N GLY A 253 -9.47 9.81 -10.67
CA GLY A 253 -9.87 10.96 -9.88
C GLY A 253 -11.09 10.63 -9.02
N SER A 254 -11.11 11.09 -7.77
CA SER A 254 -12.28 11.00 -6.92
C SER A 254 -13.09 12.30 -7.01
N ALA A 255 -14.42 12.20 -7.12
CA ALA A 255 -15.32 13.33 -7.09
C ALA A 255 -16.54 12.98 -6.24
N HIS A 256 -16.94 13.89 -5.39
CA HIS A 256 -18.23 13.86 -4.73
C HIS A 256 -19.19 14.72 -5.54
N LEU A 257 -20.22 14.09 -6.10
CA LEU A 257 -21.25 14.75 -6.90
C LEU A 257 -22.56 14.81 -6.10
N SER A 258 -23.25 15.94 -6.19
CA SER A 258 -24.60 16.12 -5.67
C SER A 258 -25.39 16.94 -6.66
N ASN A 259 -26.52 16.41 -7.10
CA ASN A 259 -27.38 17.03 -8.15
C ASN A 259 -26.55 17.41 -9.41
N GLY A 260 -25.71 16.49 -9.91
CA GLY A 260 -24.85 16.69 -11.08
C GLY A 260 -23.70 17.68 -10.89
N LYS A 261 -23.62 18.37 -9.75
CA LYS A 261 -22.56 19.34 -9.44
C LYS A 261 -21.49 18.73 -8.54
N ARG A 262 -20.23 19.06 -8.82
CA ARG A 262 -19.10 18.64 -7.99
C ARG A 262 -19.12 19.40 -6.66
N LYS A 263 -19.34 18.68 -5.55
CA LYS A 263 -19.37 19.22 -4.18
C LYS A 263 -18.02 19.08 -3.44
N GLY A 264 -17.09 18.32 -4.02
CA GLY A 264 -15.78 18.12 -3.39
C GLY A 264 -15.00 16.95 -4.00
N HIS A 265 -13.97 16.52 -3.28
CA HIS A 265 -13.22 15.31 -3.59
C HIS A 265 -13.77 14.17 -2.73
N GLY A 266 -13.89 12.98 -3.33
CA GLY A 266 -14.14 11.74 -2.58
C GLY A 266 -12.92 11.33 -1.75
N ASN A 267 -12.99 10.17 -1.12
CA ASN A 267 -11.88 9.65 -0.31
C ASN A 267 -10.64 9.39 -1.18
N THR A 268 -9.65 10.30 -1.12
CA THR A 268 -8.39 10.20 -1.86
C THR A 268 -7.38 9.24 -1.22
N LYS A 269 -7.62 8.83 0.05
CA LYS A 269 -6.74 7.92 0.79
C LYS A 269 -7.09 6.45 0.57
N SER A 270 -8.30 6.12 0.11
CA SER A 270 -8.69 4.75 -0.22
C SER A 270 -7.86 4.18 -1.36
N GLY A 271 -7.64 2.87 -1.33
CA GLY A 271 -6.82 2.15 -2.30
C GLY A 271 -5.33 2.08 -1.94
N ASN A 272 -4.55 1.53 -2.86
CA ASN A 272 -3.15 1.16 -2.63
C ASN A 272 -2.18 2.27 -3.04
N LYS A 273 -1.49 2.86 -2.07
CA LYS A 273 -0.51 3.95 -2.31
C LYS A 273 0.76 3.47 -3.04
N TYR A 274 1.13 2.20 -2.89
CA TYR A 274 2.33 1.65 -3.53
C TYR A 274 2.10 1.41 -5.02
N LEU A 275 0.90 0.95 -5.40
CA LEU A 275 0.48 0.88 -6.80
C LEU A 275 0.38 2.26 -7.43
N ALA A 276 -0.19 3.24 -6.71
CA ALA A 276 -0.24 4.62 -7.17
C ALA A 276 1.15 5.17 -7.51
N TRP A 277 2.12 4.97 -6.61
CA TRP A 277 3.51 5.34 -6.84
C TRP A 277 4.09 4.59 -8.03
N ALA A 278 3.95 3.27 -8.07
CA ALA A 278 4.55 2.45 -9.12
C ALA A 278 4.05 2.84 -10.52
N TYR A 279 2.76 3.11 -10.68
CA TYR A 279 2.21 3.52 -11.97
C TYR A 279 2.57 4.94 -12.38
N VAL A 280 2.74 5.87 -11.44
CA VAL A 280 3.21 7.22 -11.74
C VAL A 280 4.68 7.19 -12.17
N GLU A 281 5.53 6.43 -11.48
CA GLU A 281 6.93 6.23 -11.89
C GLU A 281 7.01 5.54 -13.25
N ALA A 282 6.26 4.46 -13.46
CA ALA A 282 6.19 3.78 -14.75
C ALA A 282 5.76 4.73 -15.87
N ALA A 283 4.79 5.62 -15.62
CA ALA A 283 4.34 6.61 -16.59
C ALA A 283 5.44 7.61 -16.96
N ASN A 284 6.22 8.10 -15.99
CA ASN A 284 7.35 9.00 -16.24
C ASN A 284 8.41 8.35 -17.12
N PHE A 285 8.77 7.08 -16.85
CA PHE A 285 9.72 6.34 -17.67
C PHE A 285 9.13 5.99 -19.05
N ALA A 286 7.86 5.56 -19.12
CA ALA A 286 7.20 5.23 -20.36
C ALA A 286 7.15 6.43 -21.33
N VAL A 287 6.84 7.62 -20.84
CA VAL A 287 6.87 8.88 -21.62
C VAL A 287 8.28 9.18 -22.13
N ARG A 288 9.32 8.85 -21.36
CA ARG A 288 10.72 9.06 -21.77
C ARG A 288 11.16 8.11 -22.87
N TYR A 289 10.79 6.83 -22.77
CA TYR A 289 11.38 5.77 -23.61
C TYR A 289 10.47 5.26 -24.72
N ASN A 290 9.15 5.55 -24.70
CA ASN A 290 8.23 5.07 -25.74
C ASN A 290 7.62 6.24 -26.53
N PRO A 291 7.91 6.34 -27.88
CA PRO A 291 7.42 7.44 -28.70
C PRO A 291 5.90 7.55 -28.78
N THR A 292 5.18 6.42 -28.81
CA THR A 292 3.71 6.40 -28.87
C THR A 292 3.10 6.94 -27.60
N ILE A 293 3.63 6.51 -26.43
CA ILE A 293 3.20 7.00 -25.11
C ILE A 293 3.55 8.50 -24.94
N LYS A 294 4.73 8.90 -25.42
CA LYS A 294 5.15 10.31 -25.42
C LYS A 294 4.19 11.20 -26.21
N ARG A 295 3.79 10.78 -27.43
CA ARG A 295 2.80 11.51 -28.25
C ARG A 295 1.46 11.62 -27.55
N TYR A 296 0.99 10.54 -26.93
CA TYR A 296 -0.24 10.56 -26.13
C TYR A 296 -0.13 11.55 -24.96
N TYR A 297 0.94 11.53 -24.19
CA TYR A 297 1.22 12.45 -23.11
C TYR A 297 1.20 13.90 -23.58
N GLN A 298 1.89 14.22 -24.68
CA GLN A 298 1.96 15.57 -25.24
C GLN A 298 0.60 16.11 -25.63
N ARG A 299 -0.23 15.28 -26.31
CA ARG A 299 -1.62 15.64 -26.65
C ARG A 299 -2.47 15.96 -25.40
N LYS A 300 -2.29 15.20 -24.31
CA LYS A 300 -3.00 15.44 -23.06
C LYS A 300 -2.48 16.65 -22.33
N ARG A 301 -1.17 16.84 -22.29
CA ARG A 301 -0.53 18.00 -21.66
C ARG A 301 -0.96 19.31 -22.30
N ALA A 302 -1.09 19.36 -23.61
CA ALA A 302 -1.54 20.55 -24.34
C ALA A 302 -2.97 20.98 -23.97
N LYS A 303 -3.83 20.00 -23.58
CA LYS A 303 -5.24 20.25 -23.18
C LYS A 303 -5.43 20.43 -21.67
N THR A 304 -4.39 20.14 -20.85
CA THR A 304 -4.50 20.16 -19.39
C THR A 304 -3.22 20.74 -18.77
N ASN A 305 -2.48 19.93 -18.04
CA ASN A 305 -1.15 20.24 -17.51
C ASN A 305 -0.32 18.95 -17.37
N GLY A 306 0.98 19.08 -17.03
CA GLY A 306 1.89 17.95 -16.94
C GLY A 306 1.47 16.91 -15.90
N ILE A 307 0.96 17.33 -14.75
CA ILE A 307 0.53 16.43 -13.66
C ILE A 307 -0.67 15.58 -14.09
N VAL A 308 -1.69 16.22 -14.67
CA VAL A 308 -2.88 15.53 -15.16
C VAL A 308 -2.53 14.58 -16.31
N ALA A 309 -1.66 15.01 -17.22
CA ALA A 309 -1.23 14.18 -18.35
C ALA A 309 -0.47 12.91 -17.88
N ILE A 310 0.46 13.02 -16.92
CA ILE A 310 1.16 11.86 -16.33
C ILE A 310 0.18 10.92 -15.63
N LYS A 311 -0.74 11.45 -14.82
CA LYS A 311 -1.78 10.61 -14.17
C LYS A 311 -2.67 9.89 -15.20
N THR A 312 -2.95 10.51 -16.35
CA THR A 312 -3.71 9.86 -17.42
C THR A 312 -2.92 8.72 -18.05
N VAL A 313 -1.60 8.87 -18.25
CA VAL A 313 -0.73 7.78 -18.70
C VAL A 313 -0.69 6.66 -17.66
N ALA A 314 -0.49 6.99 -16.38
CA ALA A 314 -0.49 6.02 -15.27
C ALA A 314 -1.81 5.22 -15.22
N HIS A 315 -2.96 5.88 -15.41
CA HIS A 315 -4.27 5.21 -15.49
C HIS A 315 -4.35 4.23 -16.67
N LYS A 316 -3.87 4.62 -17.87
CA LYS A 316 -3.85 3.71 -19.02
C LYS A 316 -2.92 2.53 -18.78
N LEU A 317 -1.74 2.74 -18.18
CA LEU A 317 -0.82 1.66 -17.81
C LEU A 317 -1.45 0.70 -16.79
N ALA A 318 -2.10 1.21 -15.74
CA ALA A 318 -2.80 0.38 -14.76
C ALA A 318 -3.86 -0.51 -15.42
N ARG A 319 -4.67 0.05 -16.33
CA ARG A 319 -5.67 -0.73 -17.08
C ARG A 319 -5.03 -1.78 -18.00
N ALA A 320 -3.93 -1.44 -18.65
CA ALA A 320 -3.20 -2.38 -19.49
C ALA A 320 -2.63 -3.53 -18.66
N CYS A 321 -1.97 -3.23 -17.52
CA CYS A 321 -1.43 -4.24 -16.62
C CYS A 321 -2.53 -5.16 -16.05
N TYR A 322 -3.73 -4.64 -15.74
CA TYR A 322 -4.86 -5.47 -15.33
C TYR A 322 -5.20 -6.54 -16.38
N TRP A 323 -5.34 -6.13 -17.65
CA TRP A 323 -5.66 -7.06 -18.71
C TRP A 323 -4.52 -8.04 -19.01
N MET A 324 -3.28 -7.56 -18.98
CA MET A 324 -2.08 -8.42 -19.15
C MET A 324 -2.00 -9.51 -18.08
N LEU A 325 -2.24 -9.14 -16.83
CA LEU A 325 -2.23 -10.10 -15.71
C LEU A 325 -3.40 -11.09 -15.80
N ARG A 326 -4.56 -10.65 -16.26
CA ARG A 326 -5.77 -11.48 -16.38
C ARG A 326 -5.73 -12.40 -17.58
N GLU A 327 -5.21 -11.93 -18.72
CA GLU A 327 -5.16 -12.68 -19.99
C GLU A 327 -3.83 -13.44 -20.16
N GLY A 328 -2.84 -13.21 -19.30
CA GLY A 328 -1.50 -13.82 -19.41
C GLY A 328 -0.74 -13.36 -20.67
N THR A 329 -0.89 -12.09 -21.08
CA THR A 329 -0.33 -11.57 -22.33
C THR A 329 0.74 -10.50 -22.09
N GLU A 330 1.58 -10.25 -23.10
CA GLU A 330 2.55 -9.15 -23.10
C GLU A 330 1.89 -7.81 -23.46
N PHE A 331 2.64 -6.73 -23.25
CA PHE A 331 2.16 -5.37 -23.47
C PHE A 331 2.02 -5.03 -24.95
N ALA A 332 0.82 -4.66 -25.36
CA ALA A 332 0.51 -4.15 -26.70
C ALA A 332 0.27 -2.63 -26.65
N VAL A 333 1.32 -1.83 -26.96
CA VAL A 333 1.26 -0.37 -26.85
C VAL A 333 0.14 0.25 -27.69
N ASN A 334 -0.10 -0.25 -28.88
CA ASN A 334 -1.13 0.26 -29.78
C ASN A 334 -2.54 -0.01 -29.26
N ARG A 335 -2.77 -1.16 -28.58
CA ARG A 335 -4.05 -1.46 -27.91
C ARG A 335 -4.29 -0.52 -26.71
N ALA A 336 -3.24 -0.19 -25.98
CA ALA A 336 -3.34 0.63 -24.77
C ALA A 336 -3.41 2.15 -25.05
N PHE A 337 -2.75 2.65 -26.10
CA PHE A 337 -2.54 4.07 -26.38
C PHE A 337 -3.02 4.54 -27.76
N ALA A 338 -3.88 3.76 -28.38
CA ALA A 338 -4.55 4.19 -29.61
C ALA A 338 -5.33 5.52 -29.42
#